data_cbaf314e21f0b6a33cf57936aac183c0
#
_entry.id   cbaf314e21f0b6a33cf57936aac183c0
#
_cell.length_a   1.000
_cell.length_b   1.000
_cell.length_c   1.000
_cell.angle_alpha   90.00
_cell.angle_beta   90.00
_cell.angle_gamma   90.00
#
_symmetry.space_group_name_H-M   'P 1'
#
loop_
_entity.id
_entity.type
_entity.pdbx_description
1 polymer ?
#
loop_
_entity_poly.entity_id
_entity_poly.type
_entity_poly.pdbx_seq_one_letter_code
_entity_poly.pdbx_strand_id
1 'polypeptide(L)'
;TDEKWLNNRSLNFDKPMNIYELYVGGWKRNGEHPYSYDMLADELIPYIKENGYTHIELMPLSEYPFDGSWGYQVSGYYSLTSRYGNPKEFNRFVDRCHAAGIGIIIDMVPVHFVKDDFGLRYFDGEALYEYPNEYDANSEWGTMNFNLWNEEVRSFLMSSAAFWVNMYHMDGIRIDAVSNLIYWAGNRDRGTNDGAIYFVKRLNYYMHKEFPTVMMIAEDSSDFPNVTAPTEKDGLGFDYKWDLGWMNDTLKYYGTDPIYRYYDHHKLTFSMAYFYSEKFLM
;
A
#
# COMPACT_ATOMS: atom_id res chain seq x y z
N THR A 1 8.41 6.85 23.54
CA THR A 1 9.24 6.22 22.50
C THR A 1 8.80 4.78 22.32
N ASP A 2 8.72 4.32 21.10
CA ASP A 2 8.26 2.99 20.71
C ASP A 2 9.39 1.96 20.54
N GLU A 3 10.56 2.22 21.11
CA GLU A 3 11.75 1.38 21.05
C GLU A 3 11.46 -0.09 21.44
N LYS A 4 10.65 -0.28 22.48
CA LYS A 4 10.23 -1.63 22.90
C LYS A 4 9.43 -2.35 21.81
N TRP A 5 8.58 -1.63 21.09
CA TRP A 5 7.82 -2.17 19.97
C TRP A 5 8.75 -2.56 18.83
N LEU A 6 9.60 -1.65 18.38
CA LEU A 6 10.52 -1.87 17.26
C LEU A 6 11.44 -3.07 17.48
N ASN A 7 11.91 -3.27 18.73
CA ASN A 7 12.74 -4.42 19.09
C ASN A 7 12.01 -5.76 19.10
N ASN A 8 10.66 -5.76 19.14
CA ASN A 8 9.84 -6.97 19.22
C ASN A 8 8.95 -7.21 17.98
N ARG A 9 8.90 -6.27 17.03
CA ARG A 9 8.12 -6.45 15.79
C ARG A 9 8.73 -7.55 14.93
N SER A 10 7.88 -8.17 14.11
CA SER A 10 8.24 -9.25 13.21
C SER A 10 7.40 -9.20 11.94
N LEU A 11 7.71 -10.07 10.98
CA LEU A 11 6.88 -10.24 9.76
C LEU A 11 5.54 -10.95 10.02
N ASN A 12 5.29 -11.37 11.25
CA ASN A 12 4.04 -12.00 11.72
C ASN A 12 3.60 -13.29 11.01
N PHE A 13 4.51 -14.03 10.38
CA PHE A 13 4.18 -15.32 9.74
C PHE A 13 3.66 -16.39 10.70
N ASP A 14 3.93 -16.23 11.99
CA ASP A 14 3.56 -17.16 13.07
C ASP A 14 2.42 -16.65 13.96
N LYS A 15 1.80 -15.51 13.59
CA LYS A 15 0.76 -14.87 14.39
C LYS A 15 -0.43 -14.48 13.54
N PRO A 16 -1.65 -14.54 14.09
CA PRO A 16 -2.81 -14.01 13.39
C PRO A 16 -2.69 -12.50 13.23
N MET A 17 -3.08 -12.00 12.06
CA MET A 17 -3.24 -10.57 11.80
C MET A 17 -4.70 -10.27 11.47
N ASN A 18 -5.19 -9.17 12.03
CA ASN A 18 -6.47 -8.58 11.69
C ASN A 18 -6.21 -7.10 11.40
N ILE A 19 -6.34 -6.70 10.14
CA ILE A 19 -5.94 -5.38 9.66
C ILE A 19 -7.19 -4.53 9.44
N TYR A 20 -7.17 -3.30 9.96
CA TYR A 20 -8.20 -2.30 9.72
C TYR A 20 -7.68 -1.27 8.72
N GLU A 21 -8.19 -1.32 7.49
CA GLU A 21 -7.88 -0.33 6.46
C GLU A 21 -8.62 0.97 6.74
N LEU A 22 -7.92 2.10 6.67
CA LEU A 22 -8.43 3.39 7.10
C LEU A 22 -8.11 4.51 6.11
N TYR A 23 -9.15 5.17 5.60
CA TYR A 23 -9.05 6.51 5.04
C TYR A 23 -9.26 7.55 6.14
N VAL A 24 -8.20 8.22 6.56
CA VAL A 24 -8.23 9.17 7.68
C VAL A 24 -9.22 10.31 7.42
N GLY A 25 -9.28 10.81 6.19
CA GLY A 25 -10.19 11.90 5.80
C GLY A 25 -11.68 11.58 5.86
N GLY A 26 -12.02 10.29 5.84
CA GLY A 26 -13.40 9.79 5.82
C GLY A 26 -13.88 9.15 7.12
N TRP A 27 -12.97 8.82 8.06
CA TRP A 27 -13.33 8.03 9.24
C TRP A 27 -14.27 8.77 10.18
N LYS A 28 -13.88 9.93 10.67
CA LYS A 28 -14.71 10.82 11.47
C LYS A 28 -14.38 12.29 11.20
N ARG A 29 -15.32 13.15 11.53
CA ARG A 29 -15.17 14.61 11.35
C ARG A 29 -15.44 15.35 12.63
N ASN A 30 -14.70 16.44 12.83
CA ASN A 30 -14.95 17.46 13.84
C ASN A 30 -15.49 18.73 13.14
N GLY A 31 -16.81 18.87 13.10
CA GLY A 31 -17.46 19.87 12.25
C GLY A 31 -17.20 19.56 10.76
N GLU A 32 -16.66 20.52 10.04
CA GLU A 32 -16.34 20.40 8.61
C GLU A 32 -14.97 19.77 8.34
N HIS A 33 -14.13 19.63 9.37
CA HIS A 33 -12.75 19.13 9.22
C HIS A 33 -12.64 17.64 9.55
N PRO A 34 -11.77 16.87 8.87
CA PRO A 34 -11.42 15.54 9.30
C PRO A 34 -10.73 15.57 10.68
N TYR A 35 -10.68 14.43 11.35
CA TYR A 35 -9.95 14.32 12.62
C TYR A 35 -8.45 14.60 12.43
N SER A 36 -7.87 15.31 13.38
CA SER A 36 -6.41 15.41 13.52
C SER A 36 -5.83 14.07 14.00
N TYR A 37 -4.51 13.88 13.86
CA TYR A 37 -3.84 12.67 14.34
C TYR A 37 -4.02 12.44 15.84
N ASP A 38 -4.03 13.51 16.66
CA ASP A 38 -4.26 13.38 18.11
C ASP A 38 -5.70 12.94 18.42
N MET A 39 -6.70 13.55 17.76
CA MET A 39 -8.12 13.14 17.90
C MET A 39 -8.35 11.72 17.39
N LEU A 40 -7.68 11.37 16.27
CA LEU A 40 -7.73 10.03 15.72
C LEU A 40 -7.20 9.00 16.74
N ALA A 41 -6.06 9.29 17.38
CA ALA A 41 -5.49 8.40 18.38
C ALA A 41 -6.44 8.18 19.57
N ASP A 42 -7.14 9.23 20.03
CA ASP A 42 -8.03 9.15 21.18
C ASP A 42 -9.23 8.22 20.97
N GLU A 43 -9.75 8.14 19.76
CA GLU A 43 -10.94 7.35 19.47
C GLU A 43 -10.64 6.06 18.68
N LEU A 44 -9.68 6.09 17.74
CA LEU A 44 -9.38 4.93 16.92
C LEU A 44 -8.69 3.82 17.70
N ILE A 45 -7.74 4.14 18.58
CA ILE A 45 -7.01 3.14 19.34
C ILE A 45 -7.95 2.28 20.20
N PRO A 46 -8.88 2.85 20.99
CA PRO A 46 -9.89 2.06 21.69
C PRO A 46 -10.75 1.19 20.76
N TYR A 47 -11.21 1.76 19.65
CA TYR A 47 -12.01 1.04 18.65
C TYR A 47 -11.26 -0.18 18.07
N ILE A 48 -10.00 -0.02 17.67
CA ILE A 48 -9.15 -1.08 17.15
C ILE A 48 -8.99 -2.22 18.16
N LYS A 49 -8.75 -1.88 19.43
CA LYS A 49 -8.59 -2.87 20.51
C LYS A 49 -9.87 -3.60 20.84
N GLU A 50 -10.99 -2.89 20.93
CA GLU A 50 -12.31 -3.46 21.23
C GLU A 50 -12.75 -4.47 20.16
N ASN A 51 -12.42 -4.19 18.89
CA ASN A 51 -12.77 -5.05 17.77
C ASN A 51 -11.70 -6.12 17.43
N GLY A 52 -10.62 -6.20 18.21
CA GLY A 52 -9.59 -7.23 18.05
C GLY A 52 -8.71 -7.08 16.82
N TYR A 53 -8.61 -5.88 16.26
CA TYR A 53 -7.63 -5.59 15.22
C TYR A 53 -6.21 -5.52 15.79
N THR A 54 -5.25 -5.98 15.00
CA THR A 54 -3.82 -6.01 15.37
C THR A 54 -3.03 -4.92 14.66
N HIS A 55 -3.49 -4.49 13.51
CA HIS A 55 -2.83 -3.48 12.67
C HIS A 55 -3.85 -2.48 12.12
N ILE A 56 -3.39 -1.28 11.86
CA ILE A 56 -4.09 -0.27 11.06
C ILE A 56 -3.31 -0.13 9.75
N GLU A 57 -3.99 -0.25 8.62
CA GLU A 57 -3.45 0.12 7.33
C GLU A 57 -3.99 1.50 6.96
N LEU A 58 -3.09 2.46 6.83
CA LEU A 58 -3.41 3.83 6.46
C LEU A 58 -3.33 3.97 4.94
N MET A 59 -4.46 4.29 4.30
CA MET A 59 -4.46 4.72 2.90
C MET A 59 -3.47 5.87 2.70
N PRO A 60 -3.01 6.19 1.47
CA PRO A 60 -1.83 7.02 1.27
C PRO A 60 -1.85 8.32 2.05
N LEU A 61 -0.79 8.57 2.82
CA LEU A 61 -0.57 9.80 3.58
C LEU A 61 0.53 10.69 2.98
N SER A 62 1.12 10.28 1.87
CA SER A 62 1.96 11.17 1.05
C SER A 62 1.12 12.36 0.58
N GLU A 63 1.73 13.56 0.46
CA GLU A 63 0.97 14.75 0.06
C GLU A 63 0.38 14.62 -1.35
N TYR A 64 -0.85 15.08 -1.53
CA TYR A 64 -1.63 14.98 -2.76
C TYR A 64 -2.53 16.21 -2.94
N PRO A 65 -2.79 16.69 -4.19
CA PRO A 65 -3.56 17.92 -4.41
C PRO A 65 -5.07 17.72 -4.43
N PHE A 66 -5.57 16.51 -4.75
CA PHE A 66 -6.98 16.24 -5.01
C PHE A 66 -7.60 15.33 -3.96
N ASP A 67 -8.47 15.84 -3.10
CA ASP A 67 -9.11 15.10 -2.00
C ASP A 67 -9.89 13.86 -2.47
N GLY A 68 -10.53 13.94 -3.64
CA GLY A 68 -11.27 12.84 -4.23
C GLY A 68 -10.42 11.62 -4.63
N SER A 69 -9.09 11.78 -4.64
CA SER A 69 -8.16 10.66 -4.89
C SER A 69 -7.90 9.80 -3.65
N TRP A 70 -8.33 10.22 -2.45
CA TRP A 70 -8.04 9.58 -1.16
C TRP A 70 -6.55 9.37 -0.87
N GLY A 71 -5.70 10.15 -1.54
CA GLY A 71 -4.24 10.08 -1.43
C GLY A 71 -3.55 9.29 -2.55
N TYR A 72 -4.28 8.61 -3.44
CA TYR A 72 -3.68 7.81 -4.52
C TYR A 72 -3.10 8.65 -5.67
N GLN A 73 -3.39 9.94 -5.77
CA GLN A 73 -2.76 10.85 -6.74
C GLN A 73 -1.66 11.68 -6.07
N VAL A 74 -0.55 11.02 -5.78
CA VAL A 74 0.56 11.57 -5.00
C VAL A 74 1.30 12.67 -5.76
N SER A 75 1.64 13.76 -5.05
CA SER A 75 2.55 14.81 -5.51
C SER A 75 3.84 14.89 -4.69
N GLY A 76 3.83 14.46 -3.43
CA GLY A 76 4.96 14.60 -2.51
C GLY A 76 5.33 13.30 -1.79
N TYR A 77 6.23 12.50 -2.39
CA TYR A 77 6.61 11.16 -1.88
C TYR A 77 7.37 11.16 -0.56
N TYR A 78 7.93 12.30 -0.16
CA TYR A 78 8.67 12.51 1.11
C TYR A 78 7.96 13.50 2.03
N SER A 79 6.69 13.78 1.77
CA SER A 79 5.91 14.77 2.49
C SER A 79 4.64 14.14 3.05
N LEU A 80 4.52 14.14 4.37
CA LEU A 80 3.25 13.80 5.03
C LEU A 80 2.21 14.85 4.66
N THR A 81 1.00 14.42 4.27
CA THR A 81 -0.10 15.35 4.01
C THR A 81 -0.42 16.21 5.24
N SER A 82 -0.58 17.52 5.01
CA SER A 82 -0.91 18.49 6.06
C SER A 82 -2.38 18.48 6.51
N ARG A 83 -3.23 17.68 5.86
CA ARG A 83 -4.68 17.63 6.08
C ARG A 83 -5.09 17.25 7.50
N TYR A 84 -4.30 16.42 8.16
CA TYR A 84 -4.65 15.79 9.44
C TYR A 84 -3.73 16.23 10.58
N GLY A 85 -2.78 17.12 10.30
CA GLY A 85 -1.80 17.61 11.26
C GLY A 85 -0.38 17.68 10.69
N ASN A 86 0.59 17.77 11.57
CA ASN A 86 2.01 17.88 11.21
C ASN A 86 2.79 16.58 11.50
N PRO A 87 4.05 16.46 11.03
CA PRO A 87 4.87 15.26 11.25
C PRO A 87 5.06 14.86 12.71
N LYS A 88 5.13 15.83 13.64
CA LYS A 88 5.28 15.52 15.08
C LYS A 88 4.00 14.89 15.66
N GLU A 89 2.84 15.34 15.19
CA GLU A 89 1.55 14.79 15.60
C GLU A 89 1.37 13.38 15.05
N PHE A 90 1.77 13.14 13.81
CA PHE A 90 1.75 11.82 13.23
C PHE A 90 2.70 10.85 13.97
N ASN A 91 3.91 11.28 14.30
CA ASN A 91 4.82 10.47 15.11
C ASN A 91 4.22 10.14 16.49
N ARG A 92 3.52 11.08 17.14
CA ARG A 92 2.81 10.79 18.41
C ARG A 92 1.68 9.79 18.22
N PHE A 93 0.94 9.87 17.12
CA PHE A 93 -0.09 8.90 16.78
C PHE A 93 0.50 7.49 16.65
N VAL A 94 1.58 7.33 15.89
CA VAL A 94 2.26 6.04 15.72
C VAL A 94 2.80 5.51 17.05
N ASP A 95 3.49 6.35 17.84
CA ASP A 95 4.00 5.98 19.18
C ASP A 95 2.87 5.50 20.11
N ARG A 96 1.71 6.14 20.08
CA ARG A 96 0.53 5.72 20.84
C ARG A 96 -0.06 4.40 20.37
N CYS A 97 -0.08 4.15 19.05
CA CYS A 97 -0.51 2.87 18.49
C CYS A 97 0.43 1.75 18.93
N HIS A 98 1.74 1.94 18.80
CA HIS A 98 2.76 0.99 19.25
C HIS A 98 2.67 0.71 20.76
N ALA A 99 2.48 1.75 21.57
CA ALA A 99 2.27 1.60 23.02
C ALA A 99 1.01 0.79 23.36
N ALA A 100 -0.01 0.84 22.49
CA ALA A 100 -1.24 0.06 22.62
C ALA A 100 -1.12 -1.37 22.06
N GLY A 101 0.01 -1.74 21.43
CA GLY A 101 0.24 -3.03 20.80
C GLY A 101 -0.37 -3.15 19.40
N ILE A 102 -0.50 -2.03 18.68
CA ILE A 102 -1.10 -1.94 17.33
C ILE A 102 0.01 -1.55 16.34
N GLY A 103 0.21 -2.38 15.30
CA GLY A 103 1.12 -2.08 14.19
C GLY A 103 0.51 -1.12 13.17
N ILE A 104 1.36 -0.39 12.44
CA ILE A 104 0.94 0.57 11.42
C ILE A 104 1.53 0.20 10.07
N ILE A 105 0.66 0.00 9.10
CA ILE A 105 0.99 -0.23 7.69
C ILE A 105 0.64 1.04 6.94
N ILE A 106 1.50 1.45 6.01
CA ILE A 106 1.20 2.56 5.11
C ILE A 106 1.06 2.10 3.68
N ASP A 107 0.12 2.71 2.98
CA ASP A 107 -0.07 2.50 1.56
C ASP A 107 0.87 3.40 0.74
N MET A 108 1.61 2.80 -0.19
CA MET A 108 2.54 3.48 -1.09
C MET A 108 2.15 3.27 -2.54
N VAL A 109 2.19 4.33 -3.33
CA VAL A 109 1.76 4.36 -4.74
C VAL A 109 2.98 4.57 -5.67
N PRO A 110 3.80 3.54 -5.96
CA PRO A 110 4.99 3.70 -6.80
C PRO A 110 4.71 3.56 -8.30
N VAL A 111 3.46 3.29 -8.69
CA VAL A 111 3.09 3.06 -10.09
C VAL A 111 2.94 4.36 -10.86
N HIS A 112 2.37 5.40 -10.24
CA HIS A 112 2.08 6.66 -10.90
C HIS A 112 2.11 7.86 -9.96
N PHE A 113 2.15 9.07 -10.51
CA PHE A 113 2.09 10.34 -9.79
C PHE A 113 1.18 11.33 -10.51
N VAL A 114 0.77 12.38 -9.79
CA VAL A 114 -0.15 13.39 -10.29
C VAL A 114 0.43 14.18 -11.48
N LYS A 115 -0.43 14.50 -12.45
CA LYS A 115 -0.07 15.18 -13.71
C LYS A 115 -0.15 16.71 -13.59
N ASP A 116 0.40 17.27 -12.52
CA ASP A 116 0.36 18.71 -12.26
C ASP A 116 1.70 19.37 -12.55
N ASP A 117 1.67 20.58 -13.11
CA ASP A 117 2.86 21.33 -13.55
C ASP A 117 3.77 21.77 -12.38
N PHE A 118 3.24 21.77 -11.15
CA PHE A 118 4.05 22.04 -9.94
C PHE A 118 4.67 20.78 -9.31
N GLY A 119 4.38 19.60 -9.89
CA GLY A 119 4.84 18.30 -9.38
C GLY A 119 6.06 17.76 -10.10
N LEU A 120 6.07 16.43 -10.28
CA LEU A 120 7.19 15.72 -10.88
C LEU A 120 7.17 15.70 -12.41
N ARG A 121 6.00 15.95 -13.03
CA ARG A 121 5.87 15.94 -14.48
C ARG A 121 6.76 17.03 -15.10
N TYR A 122 7.56 16.63 -16.10
CA TYR A 122 8.51 17.52 -16.77
C TYR A 122 9.32 18.36 -15.78
N PHE A 123 9.77 17.74 -14.69
CA PHE A 123 10.39 18.40 -13.54
C PHE A 123 11.52 19.37 -13.90
N ASP A 124 12.33 19.04 -14.89
CA ASP A 124 13.42 19.86 -15.41
C ASP A 124 13.19 20.35 -16.85
N GLY A 125 11.96 20.22 -17.34
CA GLY A 125 11.55 20.59 -18.69
C GLY A 125 11.52 19.42 -19.68
N GLU A 126 11.95 18.22 -19.25
CA GLU A 126 11.89 16.98 -20.01
C GLU A 126 11.25 15.86 -19.19
N ALA A 127 10.97 14.71 -19.83
CA ALA A 127 10.44 13.52 -19.14
C ALA A 127 11.55 12.87 -18.29
N LEU A 128 11.63 13.23 -17.01
CA LEU A 128 12.62 12.72 -16.07
C LEU A 128 12.06 11.53 -15.27
N TYR A 129 10.91 11.72 -14.63
CA TYR A 129 10.26 10.70 -13.78
C TYR A 129 9.34 9.79 -14.58
N GLU A 130 8.67 10.31 -15.59
CA GLU A 130 7.76 9.61 -16.48
C GLU A 130 8.45 9.01 -17.69
N TYR A 131 7.76 8.12 -18.41
CA TYR A 131 8.20 7.64 -19.71
C TYR A 131 8.20 8.78 -20.75
N PRO A 132 9.18 8.82 -21.69
CA PRO A 132 9.26 9.91 -22.67
C PRO A 132 8.16 9.85 -23.74
N ASN A 133 7.53 8.70 -23.94
CA ASN A 133 6.41 8.56 -24.88
C ASN A 133 5.07 8.60 -24.13
N GLU A 134 4.11 9.31 -24.68
CA GLU A 134 2.80 9.50 -24.03
C GLU A 134 1.99 8.21 -23.85
N TYR A 135 2.21 7.21 -24.69
CA TYR A 135 1.46 5.95 -24.62
C TYR A 135 1.79 5.15 -23.35
N ASP A 136 3.05 5.13 -22.93
CA ASP A 136 3.47 4.46 -21.70
C ASP A 136 3.44 5.40 -20.49
N ALA A 137 3.59 6.72 -20.71
CA ALA A 137 3.56 7.72 -19.66
C ALA A 137 2.19 7.93 -19.04
N ASN A 138 1.10 7.87 -19.82
CA ASN A 138 -0.23 8.12 -19.30
C ASN A 138 -0.81 6.86 -18.64
N SER A 139 -1.26 7.01 -17.38
CA SER A 139 -2.02 5.97 -16.68
C SER A 139 -3.49 6.02 -17.04
N GLU A 140 -4.22 4.95 -16.78
CA GLU A 140 -5.68 4.89 -16.91
C GLU A 140 -6.43 5.83 -15.95
N TRP A 141 -5.78 6.29 -14.89
CA TRP A 141 -6.35 7.21 -13.89
C TRP A 141 -6.07 8.68 -14.18
N GLY A 142 -5.56 9.02 -15.37
CA GLY A 142 -5.24 10.40 -15.74
C GLY A 142 -3.99 10.98 -15.07
N THR A 143 -3.13 10.12 -14.55
CA THR A 143 -1.84 10.42 -13.90
C THR A 143 -0.67 10.01 -14.80
N MET A 144 0.57 10.22 -14.35
CA MET A 144 1.78 9.85 -15.07
C MET A 144 2.41 8.60 -14.48
N ASN A 145 2.67 7.58 -15.30
CA ASN A 145 3.41 6.39 -14.88
C ASN A 145 4.90 6.71 -14.69
N PHE A 146 5.49 6.21 -13.60
CA PHE A 146 6.93 6.30 -13.39
C PHE A 146 7.70 5.46 -14.42
N ASN A 147 8.77 6.05 -14.96
CA ASN A 147 9.74 5.34 -15.80
C ASN A 147 10.67 4.48 -14.94
N LEU A 148 10.24 3.26 -14.67
CA LEU A 148 10.97 2.33 -13.81
C LEU A 148 12.15 1.62 -14.50
N TRP A 149 12.46 1.97 -15.76
CA TRP A 149 13.73 1.65 -16.40
C TRP A 149 14.85 2.61 -15.98
N ASN A 150 14.50 3.80 -15.48
CA ASN A 150 15.46 4.77 -14.97
C ASN A 150 15.91 4.42 -13.55
N GLU A 151 17.24 4.34 -13.33
CA GLU A 151 17.81 3.98 -12.01
C GLU A 151 17.56 5.06 -10.94
N GLU A 152 17.61 6.31 -11.33
CA GLU A 152 17.37 7.46 -10.46
C GLU A 152 15.93 7.47 -9.97
N VAL A 153 14.97 7.15 -10.83
CA VAL A 153 13.56 7.03 -10.47
C VAL A 153 13.34 5.85 -9.51
N ARG A 154 13.96 4.70 -9.77
CA ARG A 154 13.93 3.57 -8.84
C ARG A 154 14.53 3.94 -7.49
N SER A 155 15.70 4.61 -7.48
CA SER A 155 16.35 5.09 -6.26
C SER A 155 15.48 6.06 -5.48
N PHE A 156 14.81 7.00 -6.16
CA PHE A 156 13.87 7.94 -5.58
C PHE A 156 12.75 7.21 -4.83
N LEU A 157 12.08 6.24 -5.48
CA LEU A 157 10.97 5.51 -4.87
C LEU A 157 11.42 4.57 -3.75
N MET A 158 12.55 3.87 -3.90
CA MET A 158 13.10 3.01 -2.84
C MET A 158 13.47 3.85 -1.61
N SER A 159 14.07 5.01 -1.82
CA SER A 159 14.41 5.92 -0.72
C SER A 159 13.16 6.51 -0.05
N SER A 160 12.07 6.72 -0.80
CA SER A 160 10.79 7.11 -0.23
C SER A 160 10.22 6.01 0.70
N ALA A 161 10.26 4.75 0.29
CA ALA A 161 9.86 3.63 1.16
C ALA A 161 10.69 3.61 2.46
N ALA A 162 12.01 3.72 2.35
CA ALA A 162 12.92 3.80 3.51
C ALA A 162 12.63 5.02 4.40
N PHE A 163 12.29 6.16 3.80
CA PHE A 163 11.91 7.38 4.53
C PHE A 163 10.71 7.14 5.45
N TRP A 164 9.64 6.53 4.95
CA TRP A 164 8.45 6.25 5.76
C TRP A 164 8.74 5.31 6.94
N VAL A 165 9.57 4.30 6.72
CA VAL A 165 9.99 3.38 7.79
C VAL A 165 10.89 4.07 8.81
N ASN A 166 11.89 4.83 8.38
CA ASN A 166 12.85 5.47 9.27
C ASN A 166 12.26 6.65 10.05
N MET A 167 11.45 7.48 9.38
CA MET A 167 10.93 8.71 9.98
C MET A 167 9.69 8.49 10.82
N TYR A 168 8.86 7.52 10.45
CA TYR A 168 7.55 7.31 11.07
C TYR A 168 7.37 5.91 11.67
N HIS A 169 8.43 5.07 11.61
CA HIS A 169 8.46 3.72 12.20
C HIS A 169 7.34 2.79 11.71
N MET A 170 7.04 2.86 10.42
CA MET A 170 6.02 1.97 9.82
C MET A 170 6.40 0.50 9.96
N ASP A 171 5.43 -0.34 10.29
CA ASP A 171 5.59 -1.79 10.46
C ASP A 171 5.39 -2.58 9.18
N GLY A 172 4.77 -1.95 8.20
CA GLY A 172 4.59 -2.52 6.87
C GLY A 172 4.35 -1.44 5.83
N ILE A 173 4.59 -1.82 4.58
CA ILE A 173 4.26 -1.03 3.39
C ILE A 173 3.41 -1.89 2.48
N ARG A 174 2.20 -1.43 2.18
CA ARG A 174 1.37 -2.00 1.13
C ARG A 174 1.70 -1.25 -0.16
N ILE A 175 2.05 -1.98 -1.20
CA ILE A 175 2.33 -1.44 -2.53
C ILE A 175 1.06 -1.51 -3.36
N ASP A 176 0.58 -0.34 -3.76
CA ASP A 176 -0.60 -0.15 -4.57
C ASP A 176 -0.42 -0.63 -6.01
N ALA A 177 -1.48 -1.19 -6.60
CA ALA A 177 -1.61 -1.52 -8.01
C ALA A 177 -0.40 -2.30 -8.60
N VAL A 178 0.07 -3.34 -7.90
CA VAL A 178 1.21 -4.16 -8.34
C VAL A 178 0.96 -4.79 -9.72
N SER A 179 -0.27 -5.14 -10.05
CA SER A 179 -0.64 -5.61 -11.40
C SER A 179 -0.30 -4.59 -12.50
N ASN A 180 -0.41 -3.29 -12.21
CA ASN A 180 -0.04 -2.21 -13.13
C ASN A 180 1.47 -1.95 -13.20
N LEU A 181 2.23 -2.43 -12.21
CA LEU A 181 3.69 -2.50 -12.27
C LEU A 181 4.15 -3.70 -13.10
N ILE A 182 3.51 -4.86 -12.91
CA ILE A 182 3.87 -6.11 -13.60
C ILE A 182 3.55 -6.02 -15.11
N TYR A 183 2.34 -5.60 -15.43
CA TYR A 183 1.86 -5.50 -16.80
C TYR A 183 1.68 -4.06 -17.22
N TRP A 184 2.03 -3.73 -18.46
CA TRP A 184 1.78 -2.39 -19.01
C TRP A 184 0.31 -2.01 -18.86
N ALA A 185 0.04 -0.93 -18.11
CA ALA A 185 -1.31 -0.45 -17.78
C ALA A 185 -2.22 -1.54 -17.16
N GLY A 186 -1.68 -2.46 -16.37
CA GLY A 186 -2.43 -3.56 -15.78
C GLY A 186 -2.99 -4.58 -16.80
N ASN A 187 -2.65 -4.43 -18.08
CA ASN A 187 -3.18 -5.25 -19.16
C ASN A 187 -2.18 -6.33 -19.59
N ARG A 188 -2.50 -7.59 -19.30
CA ARG A 188 -1.68 -8.76 -19.65
C ARG A 188 -1.36 -8.86 -21.14
N ASP A 189 -2.29 -8.45 -22.03
CA ASP A 189 -2.10 -8.52 -23.47
C ASP A 189 -1.03 -7.52 -23.97
N ARG A 190 -0.70 -6.51 -23.17
CA ARG A 190 0.40 -5.58 -23.45
C ARG A 190 1.78 -6.12 -23.06
N GLY A 191 1.83 -7.29 -22.41
CA GLY A 191 3.07 -7.89 -21.91
C GLY A 191 3.54 -7.29 -20.59
N THR A 192 4.67 -7.82 -20.09
CA THR A 192 5.28 -7.42 -18.83
C THR A 192 6.13 -6.16 -18.96
N ASN A 193 6.16 -5.35 -17.90
CA ASN A 193 7.09 -4.24 -17.75
C ASN A 193 8.31 -4.72 -16.93
N ASP A 194 9.34 -5.18 -17.63
CA ASP A 194 10.51 -5.77 -16.98
C ASP A 194 11.27 -4.76 -16.10
N GLY A 195 11.25 -3.46 -16.45
CA GLY A 195 11.82 -2.40 -15.60
C GLY A 195 11.10 -2.27 -14.27
N ALA A 196 9.76 -2.39 -14.27
CA ALA A 196 8.97 -2.35 -13.06
C ALA A 196 9.10 -3.64 -12.24
N ILE A 197 9.14 -4.81 -12.87
CA ILE A 197 9.42 -6.10 -12.19
C ILE A 197 10.79 -6.04 -11.51
N TYR A 198 11.81 -5.53 -12.19
CA TYR A 198 13.14 -5.36 -11.61
C TYR A 198 13.11 -4.38 -10.43
N PHE A 199 12.39 -3.26 -10.54
CA PHE A 199 12.19 -2.32 -9.44
C PHE A 199 11.57 -2.98 -8.21
N VAL A 200 10.48 -3.72 -8.39
CA VAL A 200 9.77 -4.40 -7.29
C VAL A 200 10.68 -5.41 -6.57
N LYS A 201 11.40 -6.24 -7.34
CA LYS A 201 12.38 -7.18 -6.78
C LYS A 201 13.47 -6.46 -5.98
N ARG A 202 14.04 -5.36 -6.52
CA ARG A 202 15.05 -4.56 -5.81
C ARG A 202 14.50 -3.89 -4.57
N LEU A 203 13.30 -3.32 -4.64
CA LEU A 203 12.63 -2.70 -3.50
C LEU A 203 12.48 -3.70 -2.36
N ASN A 204 11.89 -4.86 -2.62
CA ASN A 204 11.66 -5.88 -1.60
C ASN A 204 12.97 -6.43 -1.04
N TYR A 205 13.96 -6.72 -1.89
CA TYR A 205 15.29 -7.13 -1.45
C TYR A 205 15.95 -6.09 -0.53
N TYR A 206 15.92 -4.82 -0.92
CA TYR A 206 16.47 -3.71 -0.13
C TYR A 206 15.75 -3.57 1.21
N MET A 207 14.41 -3.58 1.20
CA MET A 207 13.61 -3.45 2.41
C MET A 207 13.88 -4.60 3.39
N HIS A 208 13.92 -5.84 2.94
CA HIS A 208 14.25 -6.98 3.80
C HIS A 208 15.67 -6.94 4.35
N LYS A 209 16.62 -6.41 3.57
CA LYS A 209 18.00 -6.27 4.01
C LYS A 209 18.18 -5.21 5.10
N GLU A 210 17.61 -4.02 4.87
CA GLU A 210 17.78 -2.87 5.77
C GLU A 210 16.74 -2.84 6.91
N PHE A 211 15.56 -3.39 6.66
CA PHE A 211 14.41 -3.39 7.59
C PHE A 211 13.78 -4.79 7.70
N PRO A 212 14.49 -5.80 8.22
CA PRO A 212 14.09 -7.22 8.14
C PRO A 212 12.81 -7.56 8.91
N THR A 213 12.25 -6.64 9.66
CA THR A 213 11.01 -6.81 10.44
C THR A 213 9.83 -6.02 9.89
N VAL A 214 10.01 -5.32 8.76
CA VAL A 214 8.97 -4.52 8.10
C VAL A 214 8.33 -5.35 6.99
N MET A 215 7.01 -5.48 7.03
CA MET A 215 6.24 -6.26 6.05
C MET A 215 6.15 -5.54 4.72
N MET A 216 6.35 -6.27 3.61
CA MET A 216 6.09 -5.81 2.26
C MET A 216 4.85 -6.54 1.72
N ILE A 217 3.79 -5.80 1.44
CA ILE A 217 2.47 -6.34 1.09
C ILE A 217 2.10 -5.89 -0.32
N ALA A 218 1.69 -6.83 -1.18
CA ALA A 218 1.27 -6.53 -2.54
C ALA A 218 -0.25 -6.39 -2.63
N GLU A 219 -0.72 -5.29 -3.21
CA GLU A 219 -2.06 -5.25 -3.79
C GLU A 219 -1.94 -5.63 -5.27
N ASP A 220 -2.23 -6.89 -5.56
CA ASP A 220 -2.11 -7.45 -6.90
C ASP A 220 -3.35 -8.26 -7.28
N SER A 221 -4.07 -7.79 -8.28
CA SER A 221 -5.27 -8.44 -8.83
C SER A 221 -4.97 -9.45 -9.94
N SER A 222 -3.69 -9.63 -10.29
CA SER A 222 -3.30 -10.52 -11.39
C SER A 222 -3.05 -11.96 -10.92
N ASP A 223 -2.93 -12.86 -11.89
CA ASP A 223 -2.49 -14.24 -11.72
C ASP A 223 -0.98 -14.41 -11.92
N PHE A 224 -0.20 -13.33 -11.82
CA PHE A 224 1.25 -13.39 -11.93
C PHE A 224 1.83 -14.29 -10.84
N PRO A 225 2.68 -15.27 -11.19
CA PRO A 225 3.15 -16.26 -10.24
C PRO A 225 4.25 -15.73 -9.33
N ASN A 226 4.40 -16.36 -8.16
CA ASN A 226 5.53 -16.13 -7.26
C ASN A 226 5.64 -14.69 -6.72
N VAL A 227 4.53 -14.00 -6.54
CA VAL A 227 4.50 -12.64 -5.97
C VAL A 227 5.10 -12.64 -4.57
N THR A 228 4.78 -13.65 -3.75
CA THR A 228 5.27 -13.81 -2.37
C THR A 228 6.44 -14.79 -2.23
N ALA A 229 6.98 -15.30 -3.33
CA ALA A 229 8.20 -16.09 -3.28
C ALA A 229 9.44 -15.18 -3.13
N PRO A 230 10.50 -15.66 -2.45
CA PRO A 230 11.75 -14.91 -2.31
C PRO A 230 12.39 -14.56 -3.66
N THR A 231 13.08 -13.43 -3.72
CA THR A 231 13.77 -12.96 -4.93
C THR A 231 14.85 -13.92 -5.43
N GLU A 232 15.50 -14.66 -4.52
CA GLU A 232 16.48 -15.70 -4.82
C GLU A 232 15.86 -16.93 -5.54
N LYS A 233 14.54 -17.08 -5.48
CA LYS A 233 13.76 -18.10 -6.17
C LYS A 233 12.97 -17.53 -7.34
N ASP A 234 13.42 -16.41 -7.87
CA ASP A 234 12.80 -15.65 -8.97
C ASP A 234 11.41 -15.07 -8.65
N GLY A 235 11.04 -15.01 -7.36
CA GLY A 235 9.83 -14.33 -6.92
C GLY A 235 9.97 -12.81 -6.89
N LEU A 236 8.85 -12.12 -6.64
CA LEU A 236 8.85 -10.66 -6.45
C LEU A 236 9.31 -10.24 -5.06
N GLY A 237 9.31 -11.15 -4.07
CA GLY A 237 9.84 -10.93 -2.74
C GLY A 237 8.88 -10.27 -1.76
N PHE A 238 7.60 -10.16 -2.04
CA PHE A 238 6.62 -9.71 -1.05
C PHE A 238 6.44 -10.73 0.08
N ASP A 239 6.14 -10.24 1.28
CA ASP A 239 5.81 -11.09 2.41
C ASP A 239 4.38 -11.60 2.33
N TYR A 240 3.47 -10.75 1.82
CA TYR A 240 2.06 -11.03 1.69
C TYR A 240 1.49 -10.47 0.39
N LYS A 241 0.36 -11.05 -0.02
CA LYS A 241 -0.47 -10.57 -1.12
C LYS A 241 -1.93 -10.50 -0.66
N TRP A 242 -2.62 -9.40 -0.96
CA TRP A 242 -4.06 -9.30 -0.73
C TRP A 242 -4.82 -10.29 -1.60
N ASP A 243 -5.77 -11.02 -0.99
CA ASP A 243 -6.67 -11.91 -1.73
C ASP A 243 -7.87 -11.13 -2.25
N LEU A 244 -7.66 -10.40 -3.34
CA LEU A 244 -8.72 -9.64 -4.01
C LEU A 244 -9.80 -10.54 -4.63
N GLY A 245 -9.46 -11.76 -5.00
CA GLY A 245 -10.41 -12.78 -5.45
C GLY A 245 -11.40 -13.15 -4.36
N TRP A 246 -10.89 -13.51 -3.18
CA TRP A 246 -11.72 -13.78 -2.01
C TRP A 246 -12.58 -12.58 -1.60
N MET A 247 -12.00 -11.38 -1.61
CA MET A 247 -12.72 -10.14 -1.30
C MET A 247 -13.92 -9.95 -2.24
N ASN A 248 -13.68 -10.00 -3.55
CA ASN A 248 -14.73 -9.80 -4.55
C ASN A 248 -15.83 -10.86 -4.46
N ASP A 249 -15.46 -12.13 -4.31
CA ASP A 249 -16.41 -13.23 -4.20
C ASP A 249 -17.25 -13.12 -2.91
N THR A 250 -16.61 -12.78 -1.79
CA THR A 250 -17.26 -12.61 -0.50
C THR A 250 -18.25 -11.43 -0.53
N LEU A 251 -17.83 -10.27 -1.03
CA LEU A 251 -18.69 -9.10 -1.17
C LEU A 251 -19.90 -9.40 -2.07
N LYS A 252 -19.67 -10.09 -3.19
CA LYS A 252 -20.74 -10.50 -4.10
C LYS A 252 -21.72 -11.46 -3.45
N TYR A 253 -21.22 -12.45 -2.70
CA TYR A 253 -22.06 -13.38 -1.95
C TYR A 253 -22.92 -12.67 -0.91
N TYR A 254 -22.33 -11.80 -0.09
CA TYR A 254 -23.09 -11.07 0.93
C TYR A 254 -24.03 -10.01 0.35
N GLY A 255 -23.71 -9.43 -0.80
CA GLY A 255 -24.59 -8.52 -1.55
C GLY A 255 -25.77 -9.23 -2.21
N THR A 256 -25.73 -10.55 -2.40
CA THR A 256 -26.85 -11.34 -2.92
C THR A 256 -27.94 -11.48 -1.87
N ASP A 257 -29.22 -11.29 -2.27
CA ASP A 257 -30.39 -11.52 -1.40
C ASP A 257 -30.29 -12.94 -0.79
N PRO A 258 -30.51 -13.11 0.54
CA PRO A 258 -30.39 -14.38 1.24
C PRO A 258 -31.12 -15.56 0.57
N ILE A 259 -32.26 -15.31 -0.08
CA ILE A 259 -33.05 -16.35 -0.76
C ILE A 259 -32.31 -16.96 -1.95
N TYR A 260 -31.37 -16.22 -2.56
CA TYR A 260 -30.59 -16.67 -3.73
C TYR A 260 -29.18 -17.11 -3.40
N ARG A 261 -28.69 -16.94 -2.16
CA ARG A 261 -27.30 -17.27 -1.75
C ARG A 261 -26.94 -18.74 -1.93
N TYR A 262 -27.93 -19.62 -1.90
CA TYR A 262 -27.73 -21.04 -2.16
C TYR A 262 -27.02 -21.29 -3.51
N TYR A 263 -27.38 -20.54 -4.54
CA TYR A 263 -26.79 -20.68 -5.87
C TYR A 263 -25.38 -20.11 -5.97
N ASP A 264 -24.98 -19.25 -5.04
CA ASP A 264 -23.70 -18.54 -5.01
C ASP A 264 -22.73 -19.10 -3.95
N HIS A 265 -23.08 -20.21 -3.28
CA HIS A 265 -22.27 -20.76 -2.19
C HIS A 265 -20.82 -21.06 -2.59
N HIS A 266 -20.58 -21.46 -3.87
CA HIS A 266 -19.26 -21.71 -4.39
C HIS A 266 -18.31 -20.50 -4.28
N LYS A 267 -18.80 -19.28 -4.24
CA LYS A 267 -18.00 -18.06 -4.08
C LYS A 267 -17.28 -18.01 -2.73
N LEU A 268 -17.88 -18.57 -1.68
CA LEU A 268 -17.24 -18.63 -0.36
C LEU A 268 -16.09 -19.65 -0.29
N THR A 269 -16.09 -20.63 -1.17
CA THR A 269 -15.15 -21.75 -1.11
C THR A 269 -14.12 -21.74 -2.24
N PHE A 270 -14.32 -20.94 -3.28
CA PHE A 270 -13.46 -20.94 -4.46
C PHE A 270 -12.02 -20.54 -4.13
N SER A 271 -11.78 -19.62 -3.20
CA SER A 271 -10.45 -19.22 -2.76
C SER A 271 -9.60 -20.41 -2.27
N MET A 272 -10.24 -21.44 -1.72
CA MET A 272 -9.53 -22.65 -1.26
C MET A 272 -8.81 -23.39 -2.39
N ALA A 273 -9.20 -23.18 -3.65
CA ALA A 273 -8.56 -23.81 -4.82
C ALA A 273 -7.14 -23.26 -5.08
N TYR A 274 -6.87 -22.00 -4.68
CA TYR A 274 -5.60 -21.33 -4.90
C TYR A 274 -4.92 -20.83 -3.62
N PHE A 275 -5.55 -20.99 -2.46
CA PHE A 275 -5.13 -20.39 -1.17
C PHE A 275 -3.66 -20.61 -0.81
N TYR A 276 -3.07 -21.74 -1.23
CA TYR A 276 -1.68 -22.07 -0.94
C TYR A 276 -0.70 -21.66 -2.04
N SER A 277 -1.15 -21.01 -3.11
CA SER A 277 -0.27 -20.58 -4.19
C SER A 277 0.60 -19.37 -3.81
N GLU A 278 0.10 -18.54 -2.91
CA GLU A 278 0.76 -17.35 -2.37
C GLU A 278 0.51 -17.24 -0.86
N LYS A 279 1.18 -16.31 -0.19
CA LYS A 279 0.92 -15.96 1.21
C LYS A 279 -0.16 -14.88 1.25
N PHE A 280 -1.40 -15.29 1.17
CA PHE A 280 -2.53 -14.37 1.11
C PHE A 280 -2.88 -13.73 2.46
N LEU A 281 -3.31 -12.45 2.40
CA LEU A 281 -4.12 -11.76 3.40
C LEU A 281 -5.56 -11.73 2.87
N MET A 282 -6.51 -12.24 3.67
CA MET A 282 -7.93 -12.38 3.32
C MET A 282 -8.76 -11.30 4.02
#